data_ffeb282b103854bb30f86799361f0147
#
_entry.id   ffeb282b103854bb30f86799361f0147
#
_cell.length_a   1.000
_cell.length_b   1.000
_cell.length_c   1.000
_cell.angle_alpha   90.00
_cell.angle_beta   90.00
_cell.angle_gamma   90.00
#
_symmetry.space_group_name_H-M   'P 1'
#
loop_
_entity.id
_entity.type
_entity.pdbx_description
1 polymer ?
#
loop_
_entity_poly.entity_id
_entity_poly.type
_entity_poly.pdbx_seq_one_letter_code
_entity_poly.pdbx_strand_id
1 'polypeptide(L)'
;MLVAACVVSMLASAQILDVVSVNELKGASFQDARVAGISPKGDYVLMTNGSNQGLQRYDLATGEMTVVTNAEGAGFNVQFSQDGKEIVFRERTTGEDKLRYNNIVRANLVEQKQEVIAKKQTNHDMLVAPGNINITLQNSECMMHIVKNGKRIHIAPQGNDVNYIWASLSPNKKKILYYVSEYGCYVCDVDGRNSQFIGEDCRAPQWYNNEIIISMNDQDDGHFTQTSAIMAYTLDGKVQILTSPDMVAMYPFAAEGKVVFSTLQGKTYLLEVK
;
A
#
# COMPACT_ATOMS: atom_id res chain seq x y z
N MET A 1 38.53 16.29 -36.57
CA MET A 1 37.91 16.40 -35.23
C MET A 1 36.42 16.38 -35.39
N LEU A 2 35.79 15.21 -35.22
CA LEU A 2 34.33 15.07 -35.22
C LEU A 2 33.83 15.30 -33.80
N VAL A 3 33.05 16.32 -33.58
CA VAL A 3 32.32 16.54 -32.31
C VAL A 3 31.04 15.73 -32.40
N ALA A 4 30.98 14.63 -31.67
CA ALA A 4 29.73 13.87 -31.49
C ALA A 4 28.81 14.66 -30.55
N ALA A 5 27.75 15.25 -31.12
CA ALA A 5 26.67 15.83 -30.34
C ALA A 5 25.87 14.69 -29.69
N CYS A 6 26.00 14.54 -28.39
CA CYS A 6 25.12 13.67 -27.60
C CYS A 6 23.73 14.33 -27.54
N VAL A 7 22.79 13.85 -28.35
CA VAL A 7 21.39 14.22 -28.26
C VAL A 7 20.82 13.49 -27.05
N VAL A 8 20.75 14.16 -25.92
CA VAL A 8 19.94 13.70 -24.77
C VAL A 8 18.48 13.88 -25.19
N SER A 9 17.86 12.80 -25.64
CA SER A 9 16.40 12.76 -25.82
C SER A 9 15.75 12.90 -24.43
N MET A 10 15.31 14.10 -24.07
CA MET A 10 14.34 14.26 -23.00
C MET A 10 13.07 13.52 -23.44
N LEU A 11 12.86 12.32 -22.93
CA LEU A 11 11.56 11.67 -22.98
C LEU A 11 10.60 12.62 -22.25
N ALA A 12 9.72 13.28 -22.99
CA ALA A 12 8.62 14.01 -22.38
C ALA A 12 7.80 12.99 -21.60
N SER A 13 7.88 13.05 -20.27
CA SER A 13 7.04 12.24 -19.38
C SER A 13 5.59 12.57 -19.73
N ALA A 14 4.83 11.55 -20.15
CA ALA A 14 3.41 11.74 -20.43
C ALA A 14 2.73 12.11 -19.12
N GLN A 15 2.01 13.23 -19.09
CA GLN A 15 1.23 13.65 -17.93
C GLN A 15 0.07 12.64 -17.72
N ILE A 16 0.05 12.00 -16.56
CA ILE A 16 -0.97 11.01 -16.13
C ILE A 16 -1.89 11.65 -15.11
N LEU A 17 -1.31 12.39 -14.14
CA LEU A 17 -1.98 13.08 -13.07
C LEU A 17 -1.42 14.49 -12.92
N ASP A 18 -2.29 15.47 -12.68
CA ASP A 18 -1.90 16.82 -12.31
C ASP A 18 -1.62 16.90 -10.81
N VAL A 19 -0.39 17.20 -10.42
CA VAL A 19 -0.04 17.45 -9.02
C VAL A 19 -0.52 18.83 -8.64
N VAL A 20 -1.52 18.90 -7.77
CA VAL A 20 -2.13 20.16 -7.31
C VAL A 20 -1.39 20.72 -6.10
N SER A 21 -1.09 19.87 -5.13
CA SER A 21 -0.40 20.28 -3.90
C SER A 21 0.35 19.09 -3.24
N VAL A 22 1.39 19.44 -2.45
CA VAL A 22 2.11 18.49 -1.59
C VAL A 22 2.17 19.10 -0.19
N ASN A 23 1.44 18.53 0.77
CA ASN A 23 1.29 19.08 2.11
C ASN A 23 1.74 18.06 3.18
N GLU A 24 2.55 18.51 4.14
CA GLU A 24 2.91 17.69 5.30
C GLU A 24 1.72 17.54 6.24
N LEU A 25 1.36 16.30 6.59
CA LEU A 25 0.34 15.98 7.57
C LEU A 25 0.97 16.05 8.98
N LYS A 26 0.64 17.11 9.71
CA LYS A 26 1.19 17.39 11.04
C LYS A 26 0.26 16.90 12.14
N GLY A 27 0.84 16.59 13.32
CA GLY A 27 0.05 16.26 14.52
C GLY A 27 0.08 14.79 14.92
N ALA A 28 0.72 13.91 14.15
CA ALA A 28 0.98 12.54 14.61
C ALA A 28 1.83 12.59 15.89
N SER A 29 1.43 11.84 16.91
CA SER A 29 2.20 11.76 18.18
C SER A 29 3.41 10.83 18.09
N PHE A 30 3.62 10.19 16.93
CA PHE A 30 4.76 9.31 16.69
C PHE A 30 5.99 10.12 16.24
N GLN A 31 7.16 9.84 16.83
CA GLN A 31 8.43 10.46 16.42
C GLN A 31 8.84 10.03 14.99
N ASP A 32 8.52 8.80 14.61
CA ASP A 32 8.76 8.21 13.29
C ASP A 32 7.42 7.82 12.70
N ALA A 33 6.64 8.82 12.28
CA ALA A 33 5.30 8.61 11.73
C ALA A 33 5.35 7.96 10.35
N ARG A 34 4.50 6.95 10.15
CA ARG A 34 4.33 6.25 8.90
C ARG A 34 2.86 6.21 8.52
N VAL A 35 2.59 6.27 7.24
CA VAL A 35 1.25 6.00 6.72
C VAL A 35 0.98 4.50 6.80
N ALA A 36 -0.14 4.11 7.41
CA ALA A 36 -0.64 2.73 7.45
C ALA A 36 -1.75 2.49 6.42
N GLY A 37 -2.31 3.55 5.84
CA GLY A 37 -3.32 3.50 4.79
C GLY A 37 -4.11 4.80 4.67
N ILE A 38 -4.85 4.93 3.58
CA ILE A 38 -5.85 5.97 3.36
C ILE A 38 -7.22 5.31 3.21
N SER A 39 -8.27 5.94 3.73
CA SER A 39 -9.65 5.45 3.56
C SER A 39 -10.03 5.36 2.08
N PRO A 40 -10.91 4.43 1.69
CA PRO A 40 -11.33 4.30 0.28
C PRO A 40 -11.95 5.57 -0.32
N LYS A 41 -12.51 6.45 0.53
CA LYS A 41 -13.08 7.74 0.12
C LYS A 41 -12.08 8.90 0.19
N GLY A 42 -10.86 8.66 0.68
CA GLY A 42 -9.87 9.71 0.84
C GLY A 42 -10.27 10.79 1.86
N ASP A 43 -11.04 10.46 2.90
CA ASP A 43 -11.49 11.40 3.93
C ASP A 43 -10.62 11.36 5.19
N TYR A 44 -9.89 10.26 5.44
CA TYR A 44 -8.93 10.18 6.53
C TYR A 44 -7.72 9.29 6.18
N VAL A 45 -6.63 9.48 6.92
CA VAL A 45 -5.40 8.69 6.84
C VAL A 45 -5.20 7.96 8.15
N LEU A 46 -4.78 6.70 8.09
CA LEU A 46 -4.27 5.97 9.25
C LEU A 46 -2.76 6.12 9.32
N MET A 47 -2.27 6.49 10.49
CA MET A 47 -0.85 6.64 10.80
C MET A 47 -0.42 5.66 11.88
N THR A 48 0.83 5.22 11.81
CA THR A 48 1.49 4.33 12.76
C THR A 48 2.92 4.80 12.96
N ASN A 49 3.71 4.14 13.82
CA ASN A 49 5.15 4.39 13.91
C ASN A 49 5.97 3.45 12.99
N GLY A 50 7.27 3.68 12.90
CA GLY A 50 8.18 2.88 12.09
C GLY A 50 8.23 1.39 12.43
N SER A 51 7.78 1.00 13.63
CA SER A 51 7.65 -0.41 14.07
C SER A 51 6.24 -0.98 13.89
N ASN A 52 5.35 -0.26 13.21
CA ASN A 52 3.92 -0.58 13.06
C ASN A 52 3.15 -0.71 14.38
N GLN A 53 3.59 -0.01 15.43
CA GLN A 53 2.90 0.02 16.72
C GLN A 53 1.92 1.17 16.78
N GLY A 54 0.70 0.87 17.18
CA GLY A 54 -0.40 1.82 17.29
C GLY A 54 -1.00 2.21 15.95
N LEU A 55 -2.21 2.74 16.00
CA LEU A 55 -2.90 3.39 14.89
C LEU A 55 -3.53 4.69 15.39
N GLN A 56 -3.35 5.74 14.61
CA GLN A 56 -4.03 7.04 14.76
C GLN A 56 -4.75 7.36 13.46
N ARG A 57 -5.97 7.87 13.57
CA ARG A 57 -6.76 8.39 12.46
C ARG A 57 -6.55 9.89 12.36
N TYR A 58 -6.09 10.35 11.21
CA TYR A 58 -5.99 11.76 10.85
C TYR A 58 -7.14 12.13 9.90
N ASP A 59 -8.03 12.99 10.32
CA ASP A 59 -9.14 13.50 9.50
C ASP A 59 -8.60 14.57 8.54
N LEU A 60 -8.79 14.38 7.22
CA LEU A 60 -8.21 15.28 6.22
C LEU A 60 -8.95 16.61 6.08
N ALA A 61 -10.21 16.68 6.51
CA ALA A 61 -10.99 17.92 6.45
C ALA A 61 -10.71 18.84 7.64
N THR A 62 -10.53 18.27 8.83
CA THR A 62 -10.38 19.03 10.08
C THR A 62 -8.93 19.09 10.57
N GLY A 63 -8.07 18.18 10.14
CA GLY A 63 -6.72 17.98 10.69
C GLY A 63 -6.70 17.36 12.09
N GLU A 64 -7.84 16.85 12.56
CA GLU A 64 -7.96 16.24 13.89
C GLU A 64 -7.34 14.84 13.91
N MET A 65 -6.63 14.56 15.01
CA MET A 65 -6.00 13.26 15.25
C MET A 65 -6.72 12.50 16.35
N THR A 66 -7.16 11.28 16.07
CA THR A 66 -7.82 10.39 17.03
C THR A 66 -7.05 9.09 17.18
N VAL A 67 -6.76 8.66 18.42
CA VAL A 67 -6.14 7.36 18.68
C VAL A 67 -7.15 6.25 18.46
N VAL A 68 -6.80 5.30 17.59
CA VAL A 68 -7.60 4.08 17.34
C VAL A 68 -7.15 2.98 18.30
N THR A 69 -5.84 2.69 18.36
CA THR A 69 -5.27 1.68 19.25
C THR A 69 -3.78 1.94 19.47
N ASN A 70 -3.23 1.40 20.56
CA ASN A 70 -1.79 1.39 20.84
C ASN A 70 -1.17 -0.01 20.65
N ALA A 71 -1.91 -0.94 20.07
CA ALA A 71 -1.50 -2.34 19.93
C ALA A 71 -0.25 -2.50 19.05
N GLU A 72 0.63 -3.42 19.43
CA GLU A 72 1.80 -3.80 18.63
C GLU A 72 1.37 -4.45 17.32
N GLY A 73 1.99 -4.07 16.21
CA GLY A 73 1.72 -4.61 14.88
C GLY A 73 0.45 -4.09 14.19
N ALA A 74 -0.30 -3.19 14.84
CA ALA A 74 -1.57 -2.69 14.33
C ALA A 74 -1.45 -1.93 13.01
N GLY A 75 -0.33 -1.25 12.78
CA GLY A 75 -0.09 -0.48 11.54
C GLY A 75 0.28 -1.31 10.32
N PHE A 76 0.48 -2.63 10.47
CA PHE A 76 0.90 -3.45 9.35
C PHE A 76 -0.29 -4.03 8.58
N ASN A 77 -0.39 -3.71 7.28
CA ASN A 77 -1.38 -4.27 6.35
C ASN A 77 -2.83 -4.11 6.82
N VAL A 78 -3.19 -2.91 7.25
CA VAL A 78 -4.56 -2.59 7.67
C VAL A 78 -5.51 -2.75 6.50
N GLN A 79 -6.66 -3.38 6.73
CA GLN A 79 -7.70 -3.55 5.73
C GLN A 79 -8.89 -2.64 6.05
N PHE A 80 -9.49 -2.06 5.01
CA PHE A 80 -10.63 -1.15 5.14
C PHE A 80 -11.90 -1.82 4.64
N SER A 81 -13.05 -1.52 5.26
CA SER A 81 -14.35 -1.74 4.64
C SER A 81 -14.52 -0.83 3.42
N GLN A 82 -15.38 -1.21 2.50
CA GLN A 82 -15.62 -0.46 1.26
C GLN A 82 -16.13 0.98 1.53
N ASP A 83 -16.88 1.18 2.61
CA ASP A 83 -17.40 2.49 3.03
C ASP A 83 -16.43 3.28 3.92
N GLY A 84 -15.30 2.68 4.32
CA GLY A 84 -14.27 3.27 5.17
C GLY A 84 -14.65 3.41 6.65
N LYS A 85 -15.80 2.85 7.09
CA LYS A 85 -16.24 2.97 8.49
C LYS A 85 -15.60 1.95 9.42
N GLU A 86 -15.17 0.83 8.88
CA GLU A 86 -14.52 -0.23 9.64
C GLU A 86 -13.13 -0.52 9.08
N ILE A 87 -12.25 -0.95 9.97
CA ILE A 87 -10.93 -1.48 9.64
C ILE A 87 -10.73 -2.84 10.31
N VAL A 88 -9.88 -3.65 9.71
CA VAL A 88 -9.33 -4.85 10.33
C VAL A 88 -7.83 -4.70 10.43
N PHE A 89 -7.29 -4.94 11.60
CA PHE A 89 -5.86 -4.89 11.89
C PHE A 89 -5.45 -6.06 12.79
N ARG A 90 -4.14 -6.27 12.90
CA ARG A 90 -3.61 -7.27 13.83
C ARG A 90 -3.15 -6.61 15.14
N GLU A 91 -3.33 -7.34 16.22
CA GLU A 91 -2.74 -7.04 17.52
C GLU A 91 -1.76 -8.15 17.84
N ARG A 92 -0.47 -7.84 17.92
CA ARG A 92 0.55 -8.82 18.25
C ARG A 92 0.52 -9.14 19.74
N THR A 93 0.50 -10.43 20.06
CA THR A 93 0.47 -10.93 21.45
C THR A 93 1.56 -12.00 21.63
N THR A 94 1.98 -12.18 22.88
CA THR A 94 2.88 -13.28 23.25
C THR A 94 2.10 -14.30 24.07
N GLY A 95 2.12 -15.56 23.62
CA GLY A 95 1.48 -16.68 24.33
C GLY A 95 2.26 -17.09 25.60
N GLU A 96 1.65 -17.93 26.42
CA GLU A 96 2.30 -18.56 27.59
C GLU A 96 3.52 -19.41 27.19
N ASP A 97 3.49 -19.96 25.98
CA ASP A 97 4.57 -20.70 25.32
C ASP A 97 5.71 -19.79 24.81
N LYS A 98 5.62 -18.47 25.07
CA LYS A 98 6.54 -17.42 24.61
C LYS A 98 6.60 -17.26 23.08
N LEU A 99 5.70 -17.89 22.34
CA LEU A 99 5.58 -17.68 20.91
C LEU A 99 4.75 -16.40 20.61
N ARG A 100 5.04 -15.79 19.48
CA ARG A 100 4.32 -14.60 19.00
C ARG A 100 3.12 -15.02 18.16
N TYR A 101 1.98 -14.44 18.48
CA TYR A 101 0.71 -14.62 17.77
C TYR A 101 0.13 -13.27 17.40
N ASN A 102 -0.83 -13.29 16.50
CA ASN A 102 -1.65 -12.13 16.17
C ASN A 102 -3.10 -12.41 16.54
N ASN A 103 -3.74 -11.50 17.26
CA ASN A 103 -5.18 -11.40 17.26
C ASN A 103 -5.59 -10.58 16.03
N ILE A 104 -6.71 -10.92 15.44
CA ILE A 104 -7.33 -10.12 14.38
C ILE A 104 -8.45 -9.31 15.03
N VAL A 105 -8.35 -8.00 14.91
CA VAL A 105 -9.26 -7.04 15.54
C VAL A 105 -10.01 -6.29 14.45
N ARG A 106 -11.32 -6.24 14.55
CA ARG A 106 -12.18 -5.34 13.78
C ARG A 106 -12.50 -4.11 14.61
N ALA A 107 -12.33 -2.92 14.04
CA ALA A 107 -12.70 -1.67 14.68
C ALA A 107 -13.70 -0.90 13.83
N ASN A 108 -14.83 -0.49 14.44
CA ASN A 108 -15.73 0.49 13.88
C ASN A 108 -15.27 1.89 14.31
N LEU A 109 -14.81 2.68 13.33
CA LEU A 109 -14.19 3.99 13.60
C LEU A 109 -15.23 5.09 13.91
N VAL A 110 -16.49 4.88 13.54
CA VAL A 110 -17.59 5.81 13.84
C VAL A 110 -18.10 5.59 15.24
N GLU A 111 -18.35 4.33 15.62
CA GLU A 111 -18.84 3.97 16.94
C GLU A 111 -17.72 3.86 17.99
N GLN A 112 -16.47 3.93 17.58
CA GLN A 112 -15.27 3.74 18.42
C GLN A 112 -15.29 2.40 19.18
N LYS A 113 -15.80 1.35 18.55
CA LYS A 113 -15.88 0.00 19.10
C LYS A 113 -14.88 -0.93 18.43
N GLN A 114 -14.31 -1.84 19.23
CA GLN A 114 -13.39 -2.86 18.75
C GLN A 114 -13.83 -4.24 19.24
N GLU A 115 -13.62 -5.26 18.40
CA GLU A 115 -13.83 -6.66 18.77
C GLU A 115 -12.72 -7.55 18.21
N VAL A 116 -12.29 -8.53 18.98
CA VAL A 116 -11.36 -9.55 18.53
C VAL A 116 -12.14 -10.62 17.77
N ILE A 117 -11.97 -10.66 16.44
CA ILE A 117 -12.70 -11.61 15.55
C ILE A 117 -11.95 -12.93 15.36
N ALA A 118 -10.65 -12.98 15.60
CA ALA A 118 -9.87 -14.21 15.65
C ALA A 118 -8.71 -14.05 16.64
N LYS A 119 -8.37 -15.14 17.35
CA LYS A 119 -7.29 -15.18 18.34
C LYS A 119 -6.18 -16.14 17.93
N LYS A 120 -4.96 -15.87 18.41
CA LYS A 120 -3.79 -16.76 18.26
C LYS A 120 -3.51 -17.17 16.81
N GLN A 121 -3.69 -16.23 15.86
CA GLN A 121 -3.35 -16.48 14.47
C GLN A 121 -1.83 -16.46 14.28
N THR A 122 -1.34 -17.25 13.34
CA THR A 122 0.08 -17.27 12.97
C THR A 122 0.43 -16.06 12.08
N ASN A 123 1.72 -15.89 11.76
CA ASN A 123 2.15 -14.83 10.85
C ASN A 123 1.66 -15.07 9.41
N HIS A 124 1.29 -16.29 9.06
CA HIS A 124 0.78 -16.66 7.73
C HIS A 124 -0.72 -16.37 7.57
N ASP A 125 -1.44 -16.17 8.68
CA ASP A 125 -2.85 -15.85 8.65
C ASP A 125 -3.06 -14.41 8.14
N MET A 126 -3.94 -14.29 7.18
CA MET A 126 -4.19 -13.02 6.51
C MET A 126 -5.37 -12.28 7.09
N LEU A 127 -5.23 -10.95 7.10
CA LEU A 127 -6.35 -10.07 7.33
C LEU A 127 -7.30 -10.11 6.13
N VAL A 128 -8.58 -10.21 6.42
CA VAL A 128 -9.64 -10.12 5.41
C VAL A 128 -10.39 -8.82 5.66
N ALA A 129 -10.54 -8.01 4.63
CA ALA A 129 -11.30 -6.77 4.74
C ALA A 129 -12.72 -7.03 5.27
N PRO A 130 -13.24 -6.19 6.17
CA PRO A 130 -14.59 -6.35 6.70
C PRO A 130 -15.65 -6.16 5.61
N GLY A 131 -16.78 -6.83 5.77
CA GLY A 131 -17.93 -6.75 4.87
C GLY A 131 -18.13 -7.99 3.99
N ASN A 132 -19.23 -7.97 3.23
CA ASN A 132 -19.62 -9.07 2.34
C ASN A 132 -18.83 -8.99 1.02
N ILE A 133 -17.64 -9.58 0.98
CA ILE A 133 -16.76 -9.58 -0.18
C ILE A 133 -16.87 -10.92 -0.88
N ASN A 134 -17.44 -10.93 -2.10
CA ASN A 134 -17.56 -12.13 -2.91
C ASN A 134 -16.22 -12.68 -3.40
N ILE A 135 -15.18 -11.83 -3.42
CA ILE A 135 -13.84 -12.18 -3.85
C ILE A 135 -12.81 -11.42 -3.01
N THR A 136 -11.86 -12.14 -2.45
CA THR A 136 -10.71 -11.57 -1.73
C THR A 136 -9.41 -12.16 -2.26
N LEU A 137 -8.35 -11.35 -2.26
CA LEU A 137 -6.99 -11.80 -2.51
C LEU A 137 -6.32 -12.07 -1.16
N GLN A 138 -5.73 -13.24 -1.02
CA GLN A 138 -4.85 -13.59 0.08
C GLN A 138 -3.43 -13.70 -0.46
N ASN A 139 -2.51 -12.91 0.10
CA ASN A 139 -1.09 -12.96 -0.23
C ASN A 139 -0.30 -13.28 1.05
N SER A 140 0.08 -14.53 1.22
CA SER A 140 0.84 -15.02 2.37
C SER A 140 1.93 -15.98 1.92
N GLU A 141 3.03 -16.06 2.67
CA GLU A 141 4.19 -16.90 2.33
C GLU A 141 4.69 -16.66 0.90
N CYS A 142 4.61 -15.39 0.46
CA CYS A 142 4.95 -14.99 -0.92
C CYS A 142 4.14 -15.71 -2.01
N MET A 143 2.97 -16.27 -1.66
CA MET A 143 2.04 -16.90 -2.59
C MET A 143 0.70 -16.17 -2.62
N MET A 144 0.07 -16.12 -3.79
CA MET A 144 -1.23 -15.47 -3.98
C MET A 144 -2.36 -16.49 -4.09
N HIS A 145 -3.48 -16.20 -3.45
CA HIS A 145 -4.70 -16.98 -3.56
C HIS A 145 -5.92 -16.08 -3.70
N ILE A 146 -6.82 -16.42 -4.59
CA ILE A 146 -8.16 -15.83 -4.63
C ILE A 146 -9.11 -16.70 -3.81
N VAL A 147 -9.85 -16.09 -2.92
CA VAL A 147 -10.97 -16.72 -2.22
C VAL A 147 -12.27 -16.21 -2.80
N LYS A 148 -13.03 -17.11 -3.43
CA LYS A 148 -14.32 -16.80 -4.04
C LYS A 148 -15.34 -17.84 -3.64
N ASN A 149 -16.46 -17.41 -3.06
CA ASN A 149 -17.53 -18.29 -2.58
C ASN A 149 -16.99 -19.42 -1.66
N GLY A 150 -16.07 -19.07 -0.74
CA GLY A 150 -15.45 -20.02 0.20
C GLY A 150 -14.40 -20.95 -0.42
N LYS A 151 -14.18 -20.90 -1.74
CA LYS A 151 -13.12 -21.68 -2.41
C LYS A 151 -11.84 -20.86 -2.52
N ARG A 152 -10.74 -21.43 -2.07
CA ARG A 152 -9.40 -20.89 -2.21
C ARG A 152 -8.75 -21.43 -3.48
N ILE A 153 -8.31 -20.52 -4.37
CA ILE A 153 -7.70 -20.85 -5.66
C ILE A 153 -6.31 -20.23 -5.69
N HIS A 154 -5.29 -21.06 -5.90
CA HIS A 154 -3.90 -20.59 -6.07
C HIS A 154 -3.74 -19.84 -7.38
N ILE A 155 -3.06 -18.68 -7.34
CA ILE A 155 -2.79 -17.81 -8.48
C ILE A 155 -1.28 -17.63 -8.59
N ALA A 156 -0.69 -18.06 -9.69
CA ALA A 156 0.76 -18.00 -9.93
C ALA A 156 1.06 -17.60 -11.39
N PRO A 157 0.78 -16.35 -11.80
CA PRO A 157 0.89 -15.93 -13.20
C PRO A 157 2.32 -15.94 -13.74
N GLN A 158 3.34 -15.89 -12.88
CA GLN A 158 4.78 -15.97 -13.21
C GLN A 158 5.40 -17.31 -12.80
N GLY A 159 4.57 -18.32 -12.44
CA GLY A 159 5.03 -19.62 -11.94
C GLY A 159 5.09 -19.70 -10.42
N ASN A 160 5.47 -20.90 -9.92
CA ASN A 160 5.50 -21.19 -8.48
C ASN A 160 6.86 -20.95 -7.83
N ASP A 161 7.89 -20.71 -8.61
CA ASP A 161 9.27 -20.61 -8.15
C ASP A 161 9.70 -19.15 -7.89
N VAL A 162 8.73 -18.24 -7.80
CA VAL A 162 8.94 -16.81 -7.54
C VAL A 162 8.18 -16.34 -6.32
N ASN A 163 8.66 -15.26 -5.69
CA ASN A 163 8.03 -14.66 -4.53
C ASN A 163 7.11 -13.51 -4.96
N TYR A 164 5.82 -13.64 -4.68
CA TYR A 164 4.81 -12.62 -4.89
C TYR A 164 4.67 -11.75 -3.63
N ILE A 165 4.85 -10.45 -3.76
CA ILE A 165 4.71 -9.48 -2.67
C ILE A 165 3.84 -8.30 -3.09
N TRP A 166 3.35 -7.52 -2.13
CA TRP A 166 2.51 -6.33 -2.34
C TRP A 166 1.30 -6.55 -3.26
N ALA A 167 0.72 -7.74 -3.20
CA ALA A 167 -0.41 -8.07 -4.05
C ALA A 167 -1.71 -7.42 -3.57
N SER A 168 -2.49 -6.85 -4.50
CA SER A 168 -3.77 -6.22 -4.23
C SER A 168 -4.75 -6.34 -5.38
N LEU A 169 -6.06 -6.35 -5.06
CA LEU A 169 -7.13 -6.30 -6.06
C LEU A 169 -7.36 -4.86 -6.54
N SER A 170 -7.65 -4.70 -7.84
CA SER A 170 -8.17 -3.45 -8.37
C SER A 170 -9.48 -3.06 -7.69
N PRO A 171 -9.87 -1.75 -7.66
CA PRO A 171 -11.13 -1.31 -7.05
C PRO A 171 -12.36 -2.06 -7.56
N ASN A 172 -12.42 -2.36 -8.87
CA ASN A 172 -13.50 -3.14 -9.48
C ASN A 172 -13.35 -4.67 -9.32
N LYS A 173 -12.29 -5.14 -8.62
CA LYS A 173 -11.99 -6.55 -8.35
C LYS A 173 -11.84 -7.44 -9.58
N LYS A 174 -11.46 -6.87 -10.73
CA LYS A 174 -11.25 -7.63 -11.98
C LYS A 174 -9.79 -7.98 -12.22
N LYS A 175 -8.87 -7.25 -11.60
CA LYS A 175 -7.42 -7.41 -11.78
C LYS A 175 -6.69 -7.55 -10.46
N ILE A 176 -5.53 -8.21 -10.52
CA ILE A 176 -4.56 -8.34 -9.43
C ILE A 176 -3.32 -7.54 -9.84
N LEU A 177 -2.90 -6.60 -9.00
CA LEU A 177 -1.61 -5.94 -9.04
C LEU A 177 -0.69 -6.70 -8.08
N TYR A 178 0.54 -6.99 -8.48
CA TYR A 178 1.51 -7.71 -7.67
C TYR A 178 2.94 -7.38 -8.08
N TYR A 179 3.86 -7.53 -7.15
CA TYR A 179 5.29 -7.43 -7.41
C TYR A 179 5.93 -8.81 -7.28
N VAL A 180 6.78 -9.16 -8.24
CA VAL A 180 7.61 -10.37 -8.20
C VAL A 180 9.01 -9.94 -7.80
N SER A 181 9.51 -10.52 -6.70
CA SER A 181 10.86 -10.22 -6.18
C SER A 181 11.90 -10.37 -7.28
N GLU A 182 12.74 -9.36 -7.44
CA GLU A 182 13.83 -9.29 -8.47
C GLU A 182 13.35 -9.10 -9.93
N TYR A 183 12.03 -9.17 -10.22
CA TYR A 183 11.52 -9.08 -11.58
C TYR A 183 10.64 -7.85 -11.83
N GLY A 184 10.06 -7.26 -10.78
CA GLY A 184 9.26 -6.04 -10.90
C GLY A 184 7.75 -6.24 -10.73
N CYS A 185 7.00 -5.25 -11.17
CA CYS A 185 5.57 -5.11 -10.98
C CYS A 185 4.78 -5.61 -12.19
N TYR A 186 3.68 -6.29 -11.91
CA TYR A 186 2.80 -6.90 -12.90
C TYR A 186 1.32 -6.68 -12.55
N VAL A 187 0.48 -6.78 -13.57
CA VAL A 187 -0.98 -6.85 -13.43
C VAL A 187 -1.48 -8.07 -14.20
N CYS A 188 -2.41 -8.83 -13.64
CA CYS A 188 -3.11 -9.90 -14.34
C CYS A 188 -4.62 -9.85 -14.07
N ASP A 189 -5.40 -10.65 -14.77
CA ASP A 189 -6.80 -10.88 -14.42
C ASP A 189 -6.90 -11.70 -13.12
N VAL A 190 -8.05 -11.66 -12.43
CA VAL A 190 -8.23 -12.35 -11.12
C VAL A 190 -8.11 -13.87 -11.20
N ASP A 191 -8.09 -14.45 -12.39
CA ASP A 191 -7.83 -15.87 -12.62
C ASP A 191 -6.37 -16.17 -12.95
N GLY A 192 -5.48 -15.17 -12.88
CA GLY A 192 -4.05 -15.28 -13.14
C GLY A 192 -3.66 -15.22 -14.62
N ARG A 193 -4.62 -15.07 -15.53
CA ARG A 193 -4.35 -14.95 -16.98
C ARG A 193 -4.01 -13.50 -17.37
N ASN A 194 -3.54 -13.33 -18.61
CA ASN A 194 -3.25 -12.03 -19.22
C ASN A 194 -2.30 -11.18 -18.36
N SER A 195 -1.23 -11.80 -17.86
CA SER A 195 -0.22 -11.09 -17.08
C SER A 195 0.52 -10.09 -17.96
N GLN A 196 0.60 -8.85 -17.46
CA GLN A 196 1.25 -7.72 -18.11
C GLN A 196 2.31 -7.13 -17.17
N PHE A 197 3.51 -6.91 -17.67
CA PHE A 197 4.57 -6.18 -16.97
C PHE A 197 4.27 -4.68 -16.93
N ILE A 198 4.48 -4.05 -15.77
CA ILE A 198 4.26 -2.61 -15.54
C ILE A 198 5.58 -1.86 -15.42
N GLY A 199 6.53 -2.39 -14.66
CA GLY A 199 7.83 -1.75 -14.46
C GLY A 199 8.70 -2.50 -13.49
N GLU A 200 10.03 -2.42 -13.68
CA GLU A 200 11.02 -3.05 -12.80
C GLU A 200 11.08 -2.34 -11.44
N ASP A 201 11.18 -1.00 -11.45
CA ASP A 201 11.32 -0.15 -10.27
C ASP A 201 9.98 0.30 -9.67
N CYS A 202 8.90 -0.44 -9.92
CA CYS A 202 7.56 -0.13 -9.43
C CYS A 202 7.35 -0.81 -8.06
N ARG A 203 7.99 -0.31 -6.99
CA ARG A 203 7.98 -0.92 -5.65
C ARG A 203 6.82 -0.42 -4.80
N ALA A 204 6.34 -1.26 -3.86
CA ALA A 204 5.18 -1.02 -3.01
C ALA A 204 3.97 -0.48 -3.80
N PRO A 205 3.57 -1.13 -4.93
CA PRO A 205 2.56 -0.61 -5.83
C PRO A 205 1.17 -0.61 -5.20
N GLN A 206 0.37 0.41 -5.52
CA GLN A 206 -1.00 0.60 -5.06
C GLN A 206 -1.90 1.00 -6.22
N TRP A 207 -3.13 0.53 -6.24
CA TRP A 207 -4.13 1.04 -7.17
C TRP A 207 -4.56 2.45 -6.78
N TYR A 208 -4.46 3.40 -7.71
CA TYR A 208 -5.12 4.70 -7.59
C TYR A 208 -6.57 4.61 -8.10
N ASN A 209 -6.74 3.95 -9.23
CA ASN A 209 -8.03 3.57 -9.80
C ASN A 209 -7.88 2.25 -10.59
N ASN A 210 -8.79 1.91 -11.51
CA ASN A 210 -8.70 0.66 -12.26
C ASN A 210 -7.64 0.65 -13.39
N GLU A 211 -7.00 1.79 -13.66
CA GLU A 211 -6.10 2.00 -14.81
C GLU A 211 -4.75 2.61 -14.41
N ILE A 212 -4.70 3.27 -13.24
CA ILE A 212 -3.51 3.98 -12.75
C ILE A 212 -3.01 3.31 -11.49
N ILE A 213 -1.71 3.08 -11.44
CA ILE A 213 -0.95 2.51 -10.33
C ILE A 213 -0.01 3.58 -9.79
N ILE A 214 0.04 3.73 -8.48
CA ILE A 214 1.01 4.54 -7.75
C ILE A 214 2.04 3.61 -7.11
N SER A 215 3.31 3.97 -7.19
CA SER A 215 4.38 3.20 -6.55
C SER A 215 5.48 4.11 -6.04
N MET A 216 6.50 3.54 -5.43
CA MET A 216 7.77 4.22 -5.21
C MET A 216 8.85 3.65 -6.14
N ASN A 217 9.77 4.54 -6.55
CA ASN A 217 11.02 4.19 -7.22
C ASN A 217 12.16 4.69 -6.34
N ASP A 218 12.80 3.79 -5.63
CA ASP A 218 13.89 4.05 -4.70
C ASP A 218 15.22 3.57 -5.26
N GLN A 219 16.27 4.35 -4.99
CA GLN A 219 17.64 4.01 -5.31
C GLN A 219 18.44 3.91 -4.02
N ASP A 220 19.21 2.85 -3.86
CA ASP A 220 20.08 2.63 -2.71
C ASP A 220 21.55 2.44 -3.13
N ASP A 221 22.45 2.59 -2.16
CA ASP A 221 23.89 2.34 -2.34
C ASP A 221 24.32 0.93 -1.88
N GLY A 222 23.34 0.03 -1.70
CA GLY A 222 23.53 -1.30 -1.13
C GLY A 222 23.41 -1.34 0.40
N HIS A 223 23.28 -0.18 1.06
CA HIS A 223 23.12 -0.06 2.51
C HIS A 223 21.94 0.84 2.90
N PHE A 224 21.79 1.99 2.23
CA PHE A 224 20.79 3.00 2.56
C PHE A 224 20.10 3.53 1.31
N THR A 225 18.80 3.77 1.40
CA THR A 225 18.05 4.48 0.37
C THR A 225 18.58 5.91 0.25
N GLN A 226 19.07 6.28 -0.92
CA GLN A 226 19.61 7.61 -1.23
C GLN A 226 18.54 8.55 -1.76
N THR A 227 17.73 8.07 -2.69
CA THR A 227 16.61 8.81 -3.28
C THR A 227 15.39 7.91 -3.40
N SER A 228 14.20 8.50 -3.38
CA SER A 228 12.96 7.80 -3.68
C SER A 228 11.88 8.79 -4.12
N ALA A 229 11.21 8.49 -5.22
CA ALA A 229 10.10 9.28 -5.73
C ALA A 229 8.80 8.48 -5.78
N ILE A 230 7.68 9.15 -5.58
CA ILE A 230 6.37 8.59 -5.91
C ILE A 230 6.15 8.70 -7.41
N MET A 231 5.72 7.59 -8.01
CA MET A 231 5.53 7.42 -9.44
C MET A 231 4.07 7.10 -9.74
N ALA A 232 3.60 7.48 -10.92
CA ALA A 232 2.36 6.99 -11.51
C ALA A 232 2.67 6.17 -12.76
N TYR A 233 1.96 5.06 -12.93
CA TYR A 233 2.02 4.17 -14.09
C TYR A 233 0.61 3.95 -14.62
N THR A 234 0.47 3.86 -15.94
CA THR A 234 -0.77 3.40 -16.56
C THR A 234 -0.61 1.98 -17.12
N LEU A 235 -1.71 1.29 -17.31
CA LEU A 235 -1.69 -0.05 -17.90
C LEU A 235 -1.23 -0.05 -19.38
N ASP A 236 -1.28 1.09 -20.07
CA ASP A 236 -0.77 1.26 -21.44
C ASP A 236 0.71 1.68 -21.49
N GLY A 237 1.42 1.67 -20.35
CA GLY A 237 2.88 1.82 -20.26
C GLY A 237 3.40 3.24 -20.12
N LYS A 238 2.54 4.24 -19.81
CA LYS A 238 3.00 5.59 -19.48
C LYS A 238 3.52 5.63 -18.06
N VAL A 239 4.52 6.48 -17.81
CA VAL A 239 5.17 6.66 -16.50
C VAL A 239 5.33 8.15 -16.22
N GLN A 240 5.04 8.56 -14.98
CA GLN A 240 5.20 9.94 -14.52
C GLN A 240 5.81 9.97 -13.11
N ILE A 241 6.75 10.89 -12.88
CA ILE A 241 7.27 11.22 -11.55
C ILE A 241 6.30 12.22 -10.90
N LEU A 242 5.83 11.93 -9.68
CA LEU A 242 4.90 12.80 -8.95
C LEU A 242 5.59 13.62 -7.85
N THR A 243 6.72 13.16 -7.30
CA THR A 243 7.48 13.89 -6.26
C THR A 243 8.95 13.98 -6.61
N SER A 244 9.66 14.97 -6.04
CA SER A 244 11.13 15.03 -6.16
C SER A 244 11.76 13.77 -5.51
N PRO A 245 12.76 13.13 -6.17
CA PRO A 245 13.50 12.00 -5.59
C PRO A 245 14.19 12.35 -4.27
N ASP A 246 14.59 13.60 -4.05
CA ASP A 246 15.26 14.07 -2.83
C ASP A 246 14.35 14.08 -1.59
N MET A 247 13.03 13.97 -1.79
CA MET A 247 12.08 13.81 -0.68
C MET A 247 12.23 12.45 0.01
N VAL A 248 12.84 11.47 -0.65
CA VAL A 248 12.92 10.06 -0.21
C VAL A 248 11.53 9.56 0.21
N ALA A 249 10.56 9.76 -0.71
CA ALA A 249 9.16 9.42 -0.50
C ALA A 249 8.95 7.91 -0.65
N MET A 250 8.30 7.28 0.35
CA MET A 250 8.24 5.82 0.48
C MET A 250 6.83 5.35 0.83
N TYR A 251 6.52 4.11 0.42
CA TYR A 251 5.31 3.38 0.80
C TYR A 251 4.02 4.17 0.58
N PRO A 252 3.68 4.51 -0.68
CA PRO A 252 2.48 5.25 -0.99
C PRO A 252 1.22 4.44 -0.75
N PHE A 253 0.15 5.16 -0.39
CA PHE A 253 -1.22 4.68 -0.45
C PHE A 253 -2.05 5.66 -1.24
N ALA A 254 -3.04 5.18 -1.98
CA ALA A 254 -3.81 6.00 -2.90
C ALA A 254 -5.32 5.85 -2.70
N ALA A 255 -6.02 6.94 -2.87
CA ALA A 255 -7.47 7.03 -3.02
C ALA A 255 -7.77 8.09 -4.10
N GLU A 256 -9.01 8.17 -4.56
CA GLU A 256 -9.39 9.12 -5.61
C GLU A 256 -9.02 10.57 -5.24
N GLY A 257 -8.24 11.22 -6.11
CA GLY A 257 -7.75 12.58 -5.92
C GLY A 257 -6.59 12.74 -4.92
N LYS A 258 -6.11 11.65 -4.30
CA LYS A 258 -5.13 11.75 -3.21
C LYS A 258 -4.12 10.60 -3.22
N VAL A 259 -2.88 10.94 -2.92
CA VAL A 259 -1.82 9.98 -2.59
C VAL A 259 -1.18 10.40 -1.28
N VAL A 260 -1.01 9.48 -0.36
CA VAL A 260 -0.32 9.72 0.92
C VAL A 260 0.91 8.84 0.99
N PHE A 261 1.98 9.37 1.56
CA PHE A 261 3.24 8.65 1.66
C PHE A 261 4.03 9.09 2.90
N SER A 262 5.02 8.30 3.27
CA SER A 262 5.97 8.61 4.34
C SER A 262 7.31 8.98 3.74
N THR A 263 8.18 9.64 4.51
CA THR A 263 9.58 9.85 4.16
C THR A 263 10.50 9.09 5.09
N LEU A 264 11.74 8.93 4.69
CA LEU A 264 12.76 8.29 5.53
C LEU A 264 12.97 9.03 6.88
N GLN A 265 12.69 10.35 6.91
CA GLN A 265 12.81 11.19 8.11
C GLN A 265 11.60 11.07 9.07
N GLY A 266 10.66 10.14 8.81
CA GLY A 266 9.48 9.94 9.67
C GLY A 266 8.41 11.02 9.51
N LYS A 267 8.34 11.69 8.36
CA LYS A 267 7.28 12.63 8.01
C LYS A 267 6.28 11.99 7.08
N THR A 268 5.05 12.44 7.14
CA THR A 268 3.94 11.97 6.30
C THR A 268 3.39 13.13 5.46
N TYR A 269 3.05 12.85 4.22
CA TYR A 269 2.59 13.84 3.25
C TYR A 269 1.31 13.42 2.55
N LEU A 270 0.49 14.40 2.21
CA LEU A 270 -0.62 14.30 1.28
C LEU A 270 -0.24 14.98 -0.03
N LEU A 271 -0.36 14.24 -1.12
CA LEU A 271 -0.29 14.73 -2.49
C LEU A 271 -1.72 14.77 -3.04
N GLU A 272 -2.21 15.94 -3.39
CA GLU A 272 -3.48 16.10 -4.09
C GLU A 272 -3.24 16.08 -5.59
N VAL A 273 -4.03 15.28 -6.32
CA VAL A 273 -3.89 15.07 -7.76
C VAL A 273 -5.25 15.12 -8.47
N LYS A 274 -5.20 15.47 -9.76
CA LYS A 274 -6.37 15.51 -10.65
C LYS A 274 -6.12 14.72 -11.92
#